data_bc96a6f6338f008b4c0b8561212cfec5
#
_entry.id   bc96a6f6338f008b4c0b8561212cfec5
#
_cell.length_a   1.000
_cell.length_b   1.000
_cell.length_c   1.000
_cell.angle_alpha   90.00
_cell.angle_beta   90.00
_cell.angle_gamma   90.00
#
_symmetry.space_group_name_H-M   'P 1'
#
loop_
_entity.id
_entity.type
_entity.pdbx_description
1 polymer ?
#
loop_
_entity_poly.entity_id
_entity_poly.type
_entity_poly.pdbx_seq_one_letter_code
_entity_poly.pdbx_strand_id
1 'polypeptide(L)'
;VYKRQSCISNVYQRSGFLPEHCLHISMNAEERHYVIWNPELRADVIYRDTEYRSFPLPRLIFGLRVLGNGKVADCSMGVVADETPTEDTPMFFYPFSNVYEDDRVCTGNNVLPRYKKLSALKNFPRYLLGLPDNDDMFDRRHNRKELEHKELMELLRDKDPAYYYTDILVPNGRTLSDFINRR
;
A
#
# COMPACT_ATOMS: atom_id res chain seq x y z
N VAL A 1 -24.58 18.28 45.73
CA VAL A 1 -23.49 18.03 44.77
C VAL A 1 -23.83 16.72 44.06
N TYR A 2 -24.46 16.79 42.85
CA TYR A 2 -24.74 15.60 42.02
C TYR A 2 -23.46 15.20 41.32
N LYS A 3 -22.85 14.04 41.69
CA LYS A 3 -21.84 13.39 40.89
C LYS A 3 -22.48 12.90 39.58
N ARG A 4 -22.14 13.49 38.45
CA ARG A 4 -22.41 12.88 37.13
C ARG A 4 -21.66 11.54 37.06
N GLN A 5 -22.38 10.44 37.20
CA GLN A 5 -21.88 9.13 36.77
C GLN A 5 -21.81 9.16 35.25
N SER A 6 -20.60 9.15 34.72
CA SER A 6 -20.38 8.88 33.31
C SER A 6 -20.77 7.42 33.04
N CYS A 7 -21.96 7.21 32.48
CA CYS A 7 -22.29 5.90 31.91
C CYS A 7 -21.33 5.64 30.75
N ILE A 8 -20.32 4.84 31.01
CA ILE A 8 -19.56 4.19 29.94
C ILE A 8 -20.54 3.17 29.33
N SER A 9 -21.21 3.57 28.26
CA SER A 9 -21.96 2.60 27.47
C SER A 9 -20.98 1.64 26.82
N ASN A 10 -21.03 0.36 27.15
CA ASN A 10 -20.31 -0.71 26.49
C ASN A 10 -20.88 -0.88 25.07
N VAL A 11 -20.59 0.06 24.17
CA VAL A 11 -21.00 -0.02 22.77
C VAL A 11 -19.92 -0.78 22.02
N TYR A 12 -20.22 -2.03 21.67
CA TYR A 12 -19.37 -2.79 20.77
C TYR A 12 -19.38 -2.16 19.38
N GLN A 13 -18.22 -1.72 18.91
CA GLN A 13 -18.05 -1.32 17.52
C GLN A 13 -17.77 -2.59 16.69
N ARG A 14 -18.62 -2.86 15.71
CA ARG A 14 -18.45 -3.99 14.79
C ARG A 14 -17.73 -3.50 13.55
N SER A 15 -16.60 -4.10 13.21
CA SER A 15 -15.85 -3.80 11.97
C SER A 15 -16.58 -4.27 10.71
N GLY A 16 -17.48 -5.27 10.82
CA GLY A 16 -17.98 -6.02 9.67
C GLY A 16 -16.95 -7.06 9.19
N PHE A 17 -17.15 -7.59 7.98
CA PHE A 17 -16.16 -8.47 7.36
C PHE A 17 -14.95 -7.65 6.92
N LEU A 18 -13.77 -8.04 7.41
CA LEU A 18 -12.52 -7.41 7.05
C LEU A 18 -12.11 -7.74 5.61
N PRO A 19 -11.33 -6.87 4.95
CA PRO A 19 -10.66 -7.24 3.72
C PRO A 19 -9.75 -8.45 3.95
N GLU A 20 -9.58 -9.26 2.92
CA GLU A 20 -8.58 -10.33 2.91
C GLU A 20 -7.19 -9.74 3.16
N HIS A 21 -6.36 -10.45 3.95
CA HIS A 21 -5.01 -10.00 4.33
C HIS A 21 -4.94 -8.65 5.08
N CYS A 22 -6.01 -8.27 5.78
CA CYS A 22 -5.98 -7.09 6.64
C CYS A 22 -5.13 -7.36 7.89
N LEU A 23 -4.01 -6.65 8.02
CA LEU A 23 -3.06 -6.77 9.12
C LEU A 23 -3.42 -5.88 10.31
N HIS A 24 -3.93 -4.68 10.03
CA HIS A 24 -4.20 -3.69 11.07
C HIS A 24 -5.42 -2.84 10.73
N ILE A 25 -6.15 -2.45 11.80
CA ILE A 25 -7.23 -1.46 11.72
C ILE A 25 -7.11 -0.50 12.89
N SER A 26 -7.10 0.78 12.60
CA SER A 26 -7.40 1.82 13.58
C SER A 26 -8.60 2.64 13.14
N MET A 27 -9.38 3.16 14.10
CA MET A 27 -10.59 3.89 13.78
C MET A 27 -10.90 4.98 14.79
N ASN A 28 -11.53 6.03 14.30
CA ASN A 28 -12.20 7.04 15.12
C ASN A 28 -13.65 7.23 14.64
N ALA A 29 -14.31 8.30 15.07
CA ALA A 29 -15.71 8.57 14.72
C ALA A 29 -15.94 8.86 13.23
N GLU A 30 -14.93 9.35 12.52
CA GLU A 30 -15.06 9.89 11.15
C GLU A 30 -14.44 8.99 10.08
N GLU A 31 -13.37 8.28 10.44
CA GLU A 31 -12.56 7.53 9.49
C GLU A 31 -11.97 6.25 10.08
N ARG A 32 -11.52 5.40 9.20
CA ARG A 32 -10.85 4.13 9.50
C ARG A 32 -9.59 4.02 8.68
N HIS A 33 -8.53 3.53 9.31
CA HIS A 33 -7.28 3.22 8.65
C HIS A 33 -7.14 1.70 8.57
N TYR A 34 -6.92 1.18 7.37
CA TYR A 34 -6.69 -0.23 7.12
C TYR A 34 -5.26 -0.42 6.61
N VAL A 35 -4.56 -1.42 7.13
CA VAL A 35 -3.31 -1.88 6.54
C VAL A 35 -3.55 -3.26 5.97
N ILE A 36 -3.36 -3.39 4.66
CA ILE A 36 -3.61 -4.61 3.90
C ILE A 36 -2.30 -5.08 3.29
N TRP A 37 -1.95 -6.32 3.55
CA TRP A 37 -0.85 -6.99 2.90
C TRP A 37 -1.33 -7.63 1.59
N ASN A 38 -0.50 -7.56 0.56
CA ASN A 38 -0.77 -8.19 -0.72
C ASN A 38 0.42 -9.10 -1.09
N PRO A 39 0.20 -10.41 -1.28
CA PRO A 39 1.26 -11.30 -1.72
C PRO A 39 1.82 -10.87 -3.08
N GLU A 40 2.90 -11.51 -3.50
CA GLU A 40 3.39 -11.37 -4.86
C GLU A 40 2.24 -11.52 -5.87
N LEU A 41 2.23 -10.65 -6.85
CA LEU A 41 1.20 -10.69 -7.88
C LEU A 41 1.79 -10.34 -9.24
N ARG A 42 1.05 -10.70 -10.27
CA ARG A 42 1.24 -10.15 -11.61
C ARG A 42 0.05 -9.27 -11.94
N ALA A 43 0.34 -8.08 -12.43
CA ALA A 43 -0.69 -7.11 -12.83
C ALA A 43 -0.31 -6.45 -14.16
N ASP A 44 -1.31 -5.96 -14.85
CA ASP A 44 -1.08 -5.07 -15.99
C ASP A 44 -0.77 -3.69 -15.44
N VAL A 45 0.38 -3.13 -15.80
CA VAL A 45 0.83 -1.81 -15.38
C VAL A 45 1.11 -0.95 -16.62
N ILE A 46 0.91 0.34 -16.48
CA ILE A 46 1.11 1.30 -17.56
C ILE A 46 2.22 2.25 -17.13
N TYR A 47 3.34 2.24 -17.86
CA TYR A 47 4.41 3.21 -17.67
C TYR A 47 4.46 4.14 -18.89
N ARG A 48 4.18 5.43 -18.68
CA ARG A 48 3.95 6.41 -19.74
C ARG A 48 2.91 5.90 -20.74
N ASP A 49 3.30 5.65 -21.98
CA ASP A 49 2.41 5.16 -23.08
C ASP A 49 2.58 3.64 -23.33
N THR A 50 3.33 2.93 -22.48
CA THR A 50 3.63 1.51 -22.66
C THR A 50 2.89 0.67 -21.63
N GLU A 51 2.09 -0.29 -22.11
CA GLU A 51 1.42 -1.30 -21.29
C GLU A 51 2.35 -2.52 -21.10
N TYR A 52 2.62 -2.85 -19.84
CA TYR A 52 3.34 -4.06 -19.42
C TYR A 52 2.33 -5.06 -18.86
N ARG A 53 1.97 -6.06 -19.65
CA ARG A 53 1.01 -7.08 -19.24
C ARG A 53 1.62 -8.11 -18.34
N SER A 54 0.84 -8.53 -17.34
CA SER A 54 1.26 -9.56 -16.37
C SER A 54 2.63 -9.25 -15.74
N PHE A 55 2.88 -7.97 -15.46
CA PHE A 55 4.14 -7.49 -14.88
C PHE A 55 4.28 -8.02 -13.45
N PRO A 56 5.45 -8.58 -13.08
CA PRO A 56 5.68 -9.10 -11.74
C PRO A 56 5.83 -7.95 -10.73
N LEU A 57 5.22 -8.09 -9.57
CA LEU A 57 5.32 -7.14 -8.47
C LEU A 57 5.67 -7.87 -7.17
N PRO A 58 6.45 -7.24 -6.29
CA PRO A 58 6.81 -7.83 -5.00
C PRO A 58 5.63 -7.86 -4.04
N ARG A 59 5.85 -8.35 -2.81
CA ARG A 59 4.88 -8.27 -1.71
C ARG A 59 4.71 -6.82 -1.28
N LEU A 60 3.48 -6.34 -1.33
CA LEU A 60 3.12 -4.94 -1.09
C LEU A 60 2.30 -4.79 0.18
N ILE A 61 2.50 -3.67 0.86
CA ILE A 61 1.67 -3.20 1.96
C ILE A 61 0.93 -1.95 1.48
N PHE A 62 -0.39 -1.90 1.71
CA PHE A 62 -1.23 -0.75 1.43
C PHE A 62 -1.81 -0.21 2.73
N GLY A 63 -1.60 1.06 3.00
CA GLY A 63 -2.31 1.81 4.04
C GLY A 63 -3.45 2.61 3.41
N LEU A 64 -4.67 2.46 3.90
CA LEU A 64 -5.86 3.10 3.34
C LEU A 64 -6.59 3.90 4.41
N ARG A 65 -6.77 5.19 4.19
CA ARG A 65 -7.65 6.03 4.99
C ARG A 65 -9.03 6.08 4.35
N VAL A 66 -10.01 5.52 5.04
CA VAL A 66 -11.39 5.35 4.53
C VAL A 66 -12.37 6.14 5.38
N LEU A 67 -13.07 7.07 4.78
CA LEU A 67 -14.09 7.88 5.44
C LEU A 67 -15.34 7.05 5.78
N GLY A 68 -16.17 7.52 6.72
CA GLY A 68 -17.40 6.86 7.14
C GLY A 68 -18.38 6.53 5.99
N ASN A 69 -18.31 7.26 4.87
CA ASN A 69 -19.11 7.02 3.67
C ASN A 69 -18.48 6.00 2.69
N GLY A 70 -17.36 5.37 3.08
CA GLY A 70 -16.64 4.37 2.27
C GLY A 70 -15.71 4.92 1.20
N LYS A 71 -15.51 6.25 1.10
CA LYS A 71 -14.55 6.84 0.18
C LYS A 71 -13.12 6.62 0.71
N VAL A 72 -12.24 6.12 -0.11
CA VAL A 72 -10.79 6.16 0.15
C VAL A 72 -10.36 7.61 -0.01
N ALA A 73 -9.87 8.21 1.07
CA ALA A 73 -9.47 9.62 1.07
C ALA A 73 -7.97 9.79 0.86
N ASP A 74 -7.19 8.78 1.22
CA ASP A 74 -5.74 8.78 1.10
C ASP A 74 -5.23 7.34 1.10
N CYS A 75 -4.06 7.14 0.50
CA CYS A 75 -3.41 5.83 0.48
C CYS A 75 -1.90 5.93 0.54
N SER A 76 -1.32 4.84 0.98
CA SER A 76 0.12 4.67 1.07
C SER A 76 0.51 3.27 0.64
N MET A 77 1.75 3.10 0.21
CA MET A 77 2.27 1.84 -0.27
C MET A 77 3.72 1.66 0.11
N GLY A 78 4.06 0.45 0.54
CA GLY A 78 5.42 0.04 0.83
C GLY A 78 5.67 -1.40 0.39
N VAL A 79 6.89 -1.87 0.54
CA VAL A 79 7.32 -3.21 0.14
C VAL A 79 7.85 -3.97 1.34
N VAL A 80 7.51 -5.26 1.43
CA VAL A 80 8.05 -6.20 2.43
C VAL A 80 8.58 -7.45 1.73
N ALA A 81 9.55 -8.11 2.36
CA ALA A 81 10.08 -9.38 1.86
C ALA A 81 9.43 -10.60 2.53
N ASP A 82 8.86 -10.44 3.71
CA ASP A 82 8.31 -11.53 4.50
C ASP A 82 6.97 -12.04 3.94
N GLU A 83 6.79 -13.36 3.95
CA GLU A 83 5.51 -14.01 3.57
C GLU A 83 4.44 -13.87 4.64
N THR A 84 4.85 -13.68 5.87
CA THR A 84 3.98 -13.48 7.04
C THR A 84 4.48 -12.25 7.81
N PRO A 85 4.10 -11.04 7.38
CA PRO A 85 4.58 -9.81 8.00
C PRO A 85 4.14 -9.67 9.46
N THR A 86 5.06 -9.19 10.30
CA THR A 86 4.84 -8.82 11.69
C THR A 86 5.13 -7.33 11.88
N GLU A 87 4.91 -6.81 13.08
CA GLU A 87 5.20 -5.40 13.40
C GLU A 87 6.67 -5.04 13.17
N ASP A 88 7.59 -5.99 13.39
CA ASP A 88 9.04 -5.82 13.25
C ASP A 88 9.55 -6.09 11.83
N THR A 89 8.67 -6.48 10.89
CA THR A 89 9.07 -6.77 9.50
C THR A 89 9.75 -5.56 8.87
N PRO A 90 11.00 -5.72 8.36
CA PRO A 90 11.69 -4.65 7.66
C PRO A 90 10.98 -4.25 6.38
N MET A 91 10.96 -2.95 6.11
CA MET A 91 10.39 -2.40 4.90
C MET A 91 11.46 -1.93 3.92
N PHE A 92 11.05 -1.88 2.66
CA PHE A 92 11.88 -1.47 1.55
C PHE A 92 11.22 -0.30 0.80
N PHE A 93 12.04 0.51 0.14
CA PHE A 93 11.53 1.49 -0.80
C PHE A 93 10.75 0.80 -1.93
N TYR A 94 9.64 1.43 -2.35
CA TYR A 94 8.99 1.02 -3.59
C TYR A 94 9.89 1.42 -4.77
N PRO A 95 10.31 0.48 -5.63
CA PRO A 95 11.37 0.73 -6.60
C PRO A 95 10.91 1.48 -7.87
N PHE A 96 9.63 1.82 -7.95
CA PHE A 96 9.04 2.56 -9.05
C PHE A 96 8.64 3.98 -8.61
N SER A 97 7.81 4.66 -9.37
CA SER A 97 7.42 6.03 -9.06
C SER A 97 6.08 6.17 -8.35
N ASN A 98 5.58 7.39 -8.26
CA ASN A 98 4.31 7.75 -7.61
C ASN A 98 4.22 7.46 -6.10
N VAL A 99 5.33 7.13 -5.43
CA VAL A 99 5.39 6.96 -3.98
C VAL A 99 6.44 7.89 -3.38
N TYR A 100 6.01 8.71 -2.42
CA TYR A 100 6.90 9.61 -1.68
C TYR A 100 7.79 8.82 -0.70
N GLU A 101 8.86 9.44 -0.22
CA GLU A 101 9.76 8.84 0.78
C GLU A 101 9.05 8.45 2.09
N ASP A 102 7.91 9.08 2.39
CA ASP A 102 7.06 8.76 3.53
C ASP A 102 5.97 7.73 3.22
N ASP A 103 6.10 6.99 2.13
CA ASP A 103 5.18 5.96 1.60
C ASP A 103 3.81 6.47 1.13
N ARG A 104 3.50 7.75 1.21
CA ARG A 104 2.26 8.27 0.61
C ARG A 104 2.29 8.06 -0.89
N VAL A 105 1.13 7.72 -1.45
CA VAL A 105 1.00 7.57 -2.91
C VAL A 105 0.53 8.89 -3.52
N CYS A 106 1.23 9.35 -4.54
CA CYS A 106 0.74 10.42 -5.38
C CYS A 106 -0.32 9.88 -6.33
N THR A 107 -1.54 10.29 -6.16
CA THR A 107 -2.66 9.88 -7.03
C THR A 107 -2.98 10.91 -8.11
N GLY A 108 -2.22 12.00 -8.17
CA GLY A 108 -2.47 13.08 -9.12
C GLY A 108 -3.93 13.55 -9.08
N ASN A 109 -4.55 13.67 -10.24
CA ASN A 109 -5.96 14.02 -10.39
C ASN A 109 -6.92 12.82 -10.35
N ASN A 110 -6.43 11.61 -10.07
CA ASN A 110 -7.27 10.42 -10.04
C ASN A 110 -8.19 10.43 -8.83
N VAL A 111 -9.47 10.11 -9.05
CA VAL A 111 -10.48 10.05 -7.98
C VAL A 111 -10.42 8.70 -7.33
N LEU A 112 -9.96 8.65 -6.07
CA LEU A 112 -9.92 7.41 -5.31
C LEU A 112 -11.32 6.80 -5.14
N PRO A 113 -11.43 5.46 -5.17
CA PRO A 113 -12.71 4.77 -5.22
C PRO A 113 -13.49 4.89 -3.90
N ARG A 114 -14.80 4.62 -4.01
CA ARG A 114 -15.69 4.47 -2.87
C ARG A 114 -16.19 3.04 -2.79
N TYR A 115 -16.02 2.40 -1.66
CA TYR A 115 -16.45 1.03 -1.39
C TYR A 115 -17.67 1.00 -0.49
N LYS A 116 -18.75 0.34 -0.93
CA LYS A 116 -19.96 0.13 -0.13
C LYS A 116 -19.77 -0.95 0.94
N LYS A 117 -18.87 -1.89 0.70
CA LYS A 117 -18.55 -3.02 1.60
C LYS A 117 -17.05 -3.04 1.84
N LEU A 118 -16.65 -3.19 3.11
CA LEU A 118 -15.22 -3.23 3.48
C LEU A 118 -14.46 -4.40 2.84
N SER A 119 -15.11 -5.55 2.67
CA SER A 119 -14.51 -6.68 1.97
C SER A 119 -14.09 -6.38 0.53
N ALA A 120 -14.65 -5.33 -0.09
CA ALA A 120 -14.28 -4.90 -1.44
C ALA A 120 -12.98 -4.09 -1.49
N LEU A 121 -12.42 -3.66 -0.34
CA LEU A 121 -11.11 -3.00 -0.27
C LEU A 121 -9.98 -3.88 -0.80
N LYS A 122 -10.14 -5.20 -0.81
CA LYS A 122 -9.20 -6.13 -1.46
C LYS A 122 -8.96 -5.84 -2.95
N ASN A 123 -9.84 -5.09 -3.60
CA ASN A 123 -9.68 -4.69 -4.99
C ASN A 123 -8.86 -3.41 -5.17
N PHE A 124 -8.55 -2.70 -4.06
CA PHE A 124 -7.82 -1.44 -4.12
C PHE A 124 -6.40 -1.59 -4.70
N PRO A 125 -5.60 -2.63 -4.36
CA PRO A 125 -4.29 -2.83 -4.97
C PRO A 125 -4.34 -2.83 -6.49
N ARG A 126 -5.27 -3.59 -7.09
CA ARG A 126 -5.41 -3.63 -8.56
C ARG A 126 -5.84 -2.30 -9.15
N TYR A 127 -6.70 -1.56 -8.47
CA TYR A 127 -7.07 -0.21 -8.90
C TYR A 127 -5.85 0.71 -8.93
N LEU A 128 -5.06 0.74 -7.84
CA LEU A 128 -3.91 1.63 -7.73
C LEU A 128 -2.81 1.28 -8.73
N LEU A 129 -2.47 -0.01 -8.84
CA LEU A 129 -1.42 -0.51 -9.74
C LEU A 129 -1.78 -0.37 -11.23
N GLY A 130 -3.06 -0.23 -11.55
CA GLY A 130 -3.54 0.03 -12.92
C GLY A 130 -3.58 1.52 -13.30
N LEU A 131 -3.23 2.43 -12.39
CA LEU A 131 -3.08 3.85 -12.74
C LEU A 131 -1.80 4.05 -13.55
N PRO A 132 -1.82 4.95 -14.54
CA PRO A 132 -0.62 5.27 -15.30
C PRO A 132 0.53 5.75 -14.41
N ASP A 133 1.70 5.24 -14.68
CA ASP A 133 2.95 5.59 -14.01
C ASP A 133 3.84 6.45 -14.92
N ASN A 134 4.68 7.28 -14.34
CA ASN A 134 5.61 8.16 -15.03
C ASN A 134 6.95 8.20 -14.27
N ASP A 135 7.78 9.22 -14.46
CA ASP A 135 9.05 9.34 -13.72
C ASP A 135 8.97 10.30 -12.53
N ASP A 136 7.77 10.83 -12.24
CA ASP A 136 7.62 11.71 -11.08
C ASP A 136 7.87 10.90 -9.80
N MET A 137 8.77 11.41 -8.94
CA MET A 137 9.19 10.75 -7.70
C MET A 137 9.98 9.44 -7.88
N PHE A 138 10.35 9.09 -9.11
CA PHE A 138 11.27 7.97 -9.32
C PHE A 138 12.67 8.34 -8.84
N ASP A 139 13.27 7.46 -8.05
CA ASP A 139 14.66 7.57 -7.62
C ASP A 139 15.39 6.24 -7.89
N ARG A 140 16.39 6.29 -8.77
CA ARG A 140 17.20 5.09 -9.09
C ARG A 140 17.88 4.48 -7.87
N ARG A 141 18.12 5.26 -6.81
CA ARG A 141 18.67 4.74 -5.54
C ARG A 141 17.73 3.81 -4.80
N HIS A 142 16.44 3.76 -5.17
CA HIS A 142 15.46 2.82 -4.63
C HIS A 142 15.55 1.43 -5.28
N ASN A 143 16.46 1.21 -6.21
CA ASN A 143 16.80 -0.13 -6.70
C ASN A 143 18.32 -0.37 -6.65
N ARG A 144 18.72 -1.54 -6.17
CA ARG A 144 20.14 -1.90 -5.96
C ARG A 144 21.00 -1.84 -7.23
N LYS A 145 20.38 -1.88 -8.40
CA LYS A 145 21.09 -1.84 -9.68
C LYS A 145 21.24 -0.40 -10.20
N GLU A 146 20.68 0.56 -9.50
CA GLU A 146 20.67 1.98 -9.85
C GLU A 146 20.24 2.25 -11.30
N LEU A 147 19.36 1.41 -11.83
CA LEU A 147 18.81 1.55 -13.17
C LEU A 147 17.80 2.70 -13.23
N GLU A 148 17.72 3.35 -14.38
CA GLU A 148 16.65 4.28 -14.68
C GLU A 148 15.31 3.54 -14.81
N HIS A 149 14.18 4.24 -14.62
CA HIS A 149 12.85 3.64 -14.52
C HIS A 149 12.53 2.69 -15.69
N LYS A 150 12.73 3.17 -16.92
CA LYS A 150 12.47 2.37 -18.11
C LYS A 150 13.33 1.09 -18.16
N GLU A 151 14.61 1.22 -17.82
CA GLU A 151 15.54 0.08 -17.81
C GLU A 151 15.14 -0.95 -16.75
N LEU A 152 14.69 -0.47 -15.57
CA LEU A 152 14.19 -1.32 -14.51
C LEU A 152 12.92 -2.07 -14.94
N MET A 153 11.97 -1.39 -15.59
CA MET A 153 10.77 -2.01 -16.13
C MET A 153 11.11 -3.11 -17.17
N GLU A 154 12.00 -2.83 -18.10
CA GLU A 154 12.42 -3.81 -19.11
C GLU A 154 13.17 -4.99 -18.51
N LEU A 155 14.02 -4.76 -17.49
CA LEU A 155 14.69 -5.85 -16.78
C LEU A 155 13.70 -6.79 -16.08
N LEU A 156 12.68 -6.21 -15.44
CA LEU A 156 11.79 -6.95 -14.55
C LEU A 156 10.63 -7.65 -15.26
N ARG A 157 10.23 -7.20 -16.44
CA ARG A 157 9.00 -7.66 -17.14
C ARG A 157 8.86 -9.19 -17.22
N ASP A 158 9.98 -9.90 -17.39
CA ASP A 158 10.00 -11.36 -17.56
C ASP A 158 10.61 -12.10 -16.36
N LYS A 159 10.86 -11.38 -15.25
CA LYS A 159 11.46 -11.98 -14.06
C LYS A 159 10.42 -12.66 -13.18
N ASP A 160 10.90 -13.60 -12.37
CA ASP A 160 10.15 -14.11 -11.23
C ASP A 160 10.11 -13.03 -10.14
N PRO A 161 8.99 -12.84 -9.41
CA PRO A 161 8.91 -11.90 -8.30
C PRO A 161 9.98 -12.09 -7.22
N ALA A 162 10.49 -13.31 -7.02
CA ALA A 162 11.58 -13.57 -6.09
C ALA A 162 12.86 -12.76 -6.40
N TYR A 163 13.05 -12.34 -7.65
CA TYR A 163 14.18 -11.51 -8.07
C TYR A 163 14.20 -10.14 -7.37
N TYR A 164 13.06 -9.63 -6.94
CA TYR A 164 13.00 -8.38 -6.19
C TYR A 164 13.80 -8.45 -4.89
N TYR A 165 13.65 -9.53 -4.13
CA TYR A 165 14.23 -9.65 -2.77
C TYR A 165 15.73 -9.85 -2.79
N THR A 166 16.25 -10.48 -3.81
CA THR A 166 17.70 -10.76 -3.95
C THR A 166 18.45 -9.61 -4.62
N ASP A 167 17.85 -9.00 -5.65
CA ASP A 167 18.60 -8.16 -6.60
C ASP A 167 18.14 -6.70 -6.68
N ILE A 168 16.91 -6.38 -6.26
CA ILE A 168 16.32 -5.06 -6.53
C ILE A 168 16.10 -4.24 -5.27
N LEU A 169 15.46 -4.80 -4.25
CA LEU A 169 14.94 -4.02 -3.13
C LEU A 169 16.04 -3.39 -2.27
N VAL A 170 15.88 -2.12 -1.96
CA VAL A 170 16.73 -1.34 -1.06
C VAL A 170 15.97 -1.13 0.26
N PRO A 171 16.53 -1.54 1.42
CA PRO A 171 15.91 -1.27 2.72
C PRO A 171 15.74 0.23 2.95
N ASN A 172 14.60 0.64 3.51
CA ASN A 172 14.33 2.04 3.84
C ASN A 172 14.62 2.38 5.31
N GLY A 173 15.12 1.41 6.09
CA GLY A 173 15.47 1.59 7.50
C GLY A 173 14.28 1.60 8.46
N ARG A 174 13.06 1.32 7.97
CA ARG A 174 11.82 1.31 8.75
C ARG A 174 11.26 -0.11 8.90
N THR A 175 10.33 -0.26 9.84
CA THR A 175 9.56 -1.48 10.07
C THR A 175 8.10 -1.29 9.66
N LEU A 176 7.34 -2.37 9.60
CA LEU A 176 5.90 -2.32 9.38
C LEU A 176 5.18 -1.54 10.50
N SER A 177 5.69 -1.60 11.73
CA SER A 177 5.18 -0.77 12.84
C SER A 177 5.32 0.72 12.55
N ASP A 178 6.44 1.16 11.97
CA ASP A 178 6.65 2.57 11.58
C ASP A 178 5.65 2.98 10.49
N PHE A 179 5.40 2.10 9.52
CA PHE A 179 4.41 2.33 8.46
C PHE A 179 2.98 2.44 9.02
N ILE A 180 2.61 1.61 9.98
CA ILE A 180 1.29 1.62 10.63
C ILE A 180 1.09 2.90 11.46
N ASN A 181 2.12 3.32 12.21
CA ASN A 181 2.03 4.39 13.20
C ASN A 181 2.38 5.78 12.67
N ARG A 182 2.71 5.92 11.40
CA ARG A 182 2.98 7.23 10.82
C ARG A 182 1.74 8.13 10.89
N ARG A 183 1.95 9.36 11.21
CA ARG A 183 0.94 10.41 11.37
C ARG A 183 1.06 11.45 10.25
#